data_8d68f7c8d0893c36156e024f2f6a004a
#
_entry.id   8d68f7c8d0893c36156e024f2f6a004a
#
_cell.length_a   1.000
_cell.length_b   1.000
_cell.length_c   1.000
_cell.angle_alpha   90.00
_cell.angle_beta   90.00
_cell.angle_gamma   90.00
#
_symmetry.space_group_name_H-M   'P 1'
#
loop_
_entity.id
_entity.type
_entity.pdbx_description
1 polymer ?
#
loop_
_entity_poly.entity_id
_entity_poly.type
_entity_poly.pdbx_seq_one_letter_code
_entity_poly.pdbx_strand_id
1 'polypeptide(L)'
;MTNTAHTVGYPPAPLHPEWQHDLGSTDESIDLMTRWFHELGDTYRVYAPGRRSWTWVIHHPDDVKRVLVSNHRNYTKGVGLDRVKLLLGNGIMTSEGEFWRRQRRMMQPAFHRKVIGQFAGEIRRLSGEMLDRWAAASGRGELVNITDSM
;
A
#
# COMPACT_ATOMS: atom_id res chain seq x y z
N MET A 1 31.17 14.09 -10.99
CA MET A 1 31.10 15.17 -9.99
C MET A 1 29.67 15.25 -9.51
N THR A 2 29.38 14.57 -8.42
CA THR A 2 28.05 14.46 -7.82
C THR A 2 27.75 15.76 -7.07
N ASN A 3 26.98 16.63 -7.68
CA ASN A 3 26.49 17.83 -7.01
C ASN A 3 25.28 17.47 -6.14
N THR A 4 25.54 16.91 -4.97
CA THR A 4 24.55 16.74 -3.91
C THR A 4 24.33 18.11 -3.27
N ALA A 5 23.41 18.88 -3.80
CA ALA A 5 22.92 20.07 -3.11
C ALA A 5 22.14 19.65 -1.86
N HIS A 6 22.89 19.29 -0.80
CA HIS A 6 22.33 19.12 0.54
C HIS A 6 21.94 20.51 1.06
N THR A 7 20.72 20.93 0.83
CA THR A 7 20.12 22.00 1.63
C THR A 7 20.00 21.47 3.05
N VAL A 8 20.71 22.10 3.98
CA VAL A 8 20.73 21.76 5.40
C VAL A 8 19.29 21.58 5.90
N GLY A 9 18.96 20.35 6.32
CA GLY A 9 17.68 20.01 6.94
C GLY A 9 16.65 19.26 6.09
N TYR A 10 16.89 19.00 4.81
CA TYR A 10 15.97 18.23 3.97
C TYR A 10 16.63 17.00 3.36
N PRO A 11 15.89 15.88 3.18
CA PRO A 11 16.37 14.73 2.43
C PRO A 11 16.77 15.10 0.99
N PRO A 12 17.67 14.32 0.36
CA PRO A 12 18.05 14.52 -1.03
C PRO A 12 16.84 14.40 -1.96
N ALA A 13 16.93 15.00 -3.14
CA ALA A 13 15.97 14.89 -4.22
C ALA A 13 16.70 14.46 -5.50
N PRO A 14 16.02 13.77 -6.46
CA PRO A 14 16.58 13.49 -7.77
C PRO A 14 17.00 14.79 -8.47
N LEU A 15 17.95 14.69 -9.39
CA LEU A 15 18.36 15.82 -10.20
C LEU A 15 17.23 16.25 -11.14
N HIS A 16 17.12 17.57 -11.38
CA HIS A 16 16.19 18.11 -12.35
C HIS A 16 16.43 17.51 -13.77
N PRO A 17 15.39 17.13 -14.55
CA PRO A 17 13.95 17.38 -14.32
C PRO A 17 13.22 16.32 -13.47
N GLU A 18 13.84 15.24 -13.11
CA GLU A 18 13.19 14.08 -12.47
C GLU A 18 12.66 14.35 -11.05
N TRP A 19 13.11 15.41 -10.39
CA TRP A 19 12.63 15.80 -9.07
C TRP A 19 11.13 16.17 -9.03
N GLN A 20 10.50 16.36 -10.21
CA GLN A 20 9.08 16.62 -10.36
C GLN A 20 8.39 15.37 -10.90
N HIS A 21 7.76 14.60 -10.02
CA HIS A 21 7.04 13.41 -10.41
C HIS A 21 5.85 13.12 -9.49
N ASP A 22 4.68 12.90 -10.07
CA ASP A 22 3.50 12.44 -9.33
C ASP A 22 3.58 10.92 -9.18
N LEU A 23 4.11 10.45 -8.05
CA LEU A 23 4.18 9.03 -7.75
C LEU A 23 2.78 8.43 -7.68
N GLY A 24 2.54 7.42 -8.50
CA GLY A 24 1.30 6.66 -8.59
C GLY A 24 1.53 5.16 -8.44
N SER A 25 0.46 4.39 -8.60
CA SER A 25 0.52 2.91 -8.61
C SER A 25 0.75 2.42 -10.04
N THR A 26 1.87 2.82 -10.66
CA THR A 26 2.29 2.43 -12.00
C THR A 26 3.66 1.77 -11.95
N ASP A 27 3.96 0.92 -12.93
CA ASP A 27 5.27 0.26 -13.05
C ASP A 27 6.38 1.30 -13.15
N GLU A 28 6.16 2.37 -13.93
CA GLU A 28 7.10 3.49 -14.04
C GLU A 28 7.43 4.12 -12.67
N SER A 29 6.42 4.36 -11.84
CA SER A 29 6.64 4.92 -10.50
C SER A 29 7.43 3.96 -9.60
N ILE A 30 7.23 2.65 -9.75
CA ILE A 30 7.96 1.63 -9.00
C ILE A 30 9.42 1.60 -9.44
N ASP A 31 9.69 1.62 -10.75
CA ASP A 31 11.04 1.63 -11.31
C ASP A 31 11.80 2.88 -10.89
N LEU A 32 11.16 4.05 -10.95
CA LEU A 32 11.72 5.31 -10.49
C LEU A 32 12.07 5.29 -9.01
N MET A 33 11.14 4.83 -8.16
CA MET A 33 11.39 4.72 -6.71
C MET A 33 12.52 3.76 -6.39
N THR A 34 12.61 2.64 -7.11
CA THR A 34 13.69 1.65 -6.95
C THR A 34 15.04 2.25 -7.34
N ARG A 35 15.11 2.96 -8.47
CA ARG A 35 16.33 3.64 -8.91
C ARG A 35 16.77 4.71 -7.89
N TRP A 36 15.86 5.57 -7.45
CA TRP A 36 16.17 6.62 -6.48
C TRP A 36 16.57 6.07 -5.11
N PHE A 37 16.00 4.93 -4.71
CA PHE A 37 16.46 4.23 -3.51
C PHE A 37 17.95 3.89 -3.60
N HIS A 38 18.40 3.35 -4.74
CA HIS A 38 19.82 3.01 -4.95
C HIS A 38 20.72 4.24 -5.08
N GLU A 39 20.22 5.34 -5.65
CA GLU A 39 21.00 6.54 -5.90
C GLU A 39 21.04 7.51 -4.70
N LEU A 40 19.93 7.63 -3.98
CA LEU A 40 19.73 8.66 -2.95
C LEU A 40 19.68 8.09 -1.52
N GLY A 41 19.53 6.76 -1.39
CA GLY A 41 19.43 6.06 -0.11
C GLY A 41 18.00 5.93 0.41
N ASP A 42 17.90 5.59 1.70
CA ASP A 42 16.66 5.17 2.35
C ASP A 42 15.59 6.26 2.49
N THR A 43 15.97 7.52 2.36
CA THR A 43 15.04 8.63 2.51
C THR A 43 15.35 9.73 1.50
N TYR A 44 14.38 10.05 0.68
CA TYR A 44 14.48 11.12 -0.31
C TYR A 44 13.14 11.83 -0.48
N ARG A 45 13.12 12.90 -1.24
CA ARG A 45 11.90 13.67 -1.53
C ARG A 45 11.74 13.94 -3.01
N VAL A 46 10.48 13.96 -3.45
CA VAL A 46 10.09 14.26 -4.83
C VAL A 46 8.98 15.32 -4.79
N TYR A 47 9.04 16.29 -5.64
CA TYR A 47 7.96 17.26 -5.77
C TYR A 47 6.83 16.67 -6.62
N ALA A 48 5.62 16.63 -6.10
CA ALA A 48 4.43 16.16 -6.80
C ALA A 48 3.67 17.37 -7.42
N PRO A 49 3.80 17.63 -8.74
CA PRO A 49 3.18 18.77 -9.38
C PRO A 49 1.66 18.81 -9.25
N GLY A 50 1.01 17.67 -9.41
CA GLY A 50 -0.45 17.55 -9.27
C GLY A 50 -0.98 17.87 -7.87
N ARG A 51 -0.15 17.70 -6.84
CA ARG A 51 -0.47 18.01 -5.45
C ARG A 51 0.13 19.34 -4.97
N ARG A 52 1.02 19.92 -5.76
CA ARG A 52 1.81 21.13 -5.41
C ARG A 52 2.52 20.98 -4.06
N SER A 53 3.08 19.81 -3.78
CA SER A 53 3.70 19.49 -2.50
C SER A 53 4.87 18.53 -2.64
N TRP A 54 5.77 18.56 -1.67
CA TRP A 54 6.83 17.58 -1.57
C TRP A 54 6.27 16.27 -0.99
N THR A 55 6.59 15.16 -1.65
CA THR A 55 6.37 13.80 -1.15
C THR A 55 7.69 13.27 -0.63
N TRP A 56 7.71 12.83 0.61
CA TRP A 56 8.84 12.19 1.24
C TRP A 56 8.68 10.69 1.12
N VAL A 57 9.68 10.03 0.57
CA VAL A 57 9.72 8.58 0.40
C VAL A 57 10.71 8.04 1.42
N ILE A 58 10.25 7.08 2.22
CA ILE A 58 11.03 6.47 3.29
C ILE A 58 11.03 4.96 3.12
N HIS A 59 12.21 4.35 3.17
CA HIS A 59 12.42 2.92 3.02
C HIS A 59 13.00 2.29 4.29
N HIS A 60 13.74 3.07 5.11
CA HIS A 60 14.36 2.52 6.32
C HIS A 60 13.30 1.95 7.28
N PRO A 61 13.45 0.69 7.76
CA PRO A 61 12.43 0.04 8.60
C PRO A 61 12.09 0.81 9.87
N ASP A 62 13.04 1.48 10.49
CA ASP A 62 12.82 2.25 11.71
C ASP A 62 11.98 3.52 11.44
N ASP A 63 12.19 4.19 10.31
CA ASP A 63 11.41 5.34 9.90
C ASP A 63 9.98 4.93 9.53
N VAL A 64 9.82 3.84 8.79
CA VAL A 64 8.51 3.24 8.51
C VAL A 64 7.79 2.86 9.81
N LYS A 65 8.48 2.22 10.76
CA LYS A 65 7.96 1.90 12.08
C LYS A 65 7.59 3.15 12.88
N ARG A 66 8.40 4.20 12.78
CA ARG A 66 8.11 5.48 13.43
C ARG A 66 6.81 6.08 12.92
N VAL A 67 6.63 6.15 11.60
CA VAL A 67 5.43 6.72 10.98
C VAL A 67 4.19 5.85 11.24
N LEU A 68 4.28 4.54 11.05
CA LEU A 68 3.12 3.64 11.08
C LEU A 68 2.75 3.13 12.47
N VAL A 69 3.70 3.12 13.42
CA VAL A 69 3.51 2.49 14.74
C VAL A 69 3.77 3.49 15.88
N SER A 70 5.03 3.94 16.05
CA SER A 70 5.42 4.65 17.27
C SER A 70 4.84 6.06 17.34
N ASN A 71 4.68 6.72 16.21
CA ASN A 71 4.26 8.12 16.10
C ASN A 71 3.07 8.32 15.17
N HIS A 72 2.31 7.27 14.89
CA HIS A 72 1.20 7.27 13.93
C HIS A 72 0.13 8.35 14.20
N ARG A 73 0.04 8.84 15.44
CA ARG A 73 -0.92 9.89 15.83
C ARG A 73 -0.64 11.26 15.20
N ASN A 74 0.61 11.49 14.79
CA ASN A 74 1.05 12.72 14.15
C ASN A 74 0.94 12.71 12.63
N TYR A 75 0.42 11.61 12.08
CA TYR A 75 0.25 11.43 10.65
C TYR A 75 -1.20 11.16 10.32
N THR A 76 -1.68 11.73 9.24
CA THR A 76 -3.01 11.47 8.67
C THR A 76 -2.87 10.74 7.34
N LYS A 77 -3.94 10.11 6.89
CA LYS A 77 -3.98 9.46 5.58
C LYS A 77 -3.90 10.51 4.48
N GLY A 78 -3.21 10.16 3.39
CA GLY A 78 -3.00 11.09 2.29
C GLY A 78 -4.30 11.42 1.51
N VAL A 79 -4.28 12.55 0.83
CA VAL A 79 -5.40 13.11 0.05
C VAL A 79 -6.00 12.17 -0.99
N GLY A 80 -5.25 11.15 -1.46
CA GLY A 80 -5.79 10.14 -2.38
C GLY A 80 -6.94 9.33 -1.80
N LEU A 81 -6.98 9.13 -0.48
CA LEU A 81 -8.04 8.40 0.20
C LEU A 81 -9.36 9.19 0.33
N ASP A 82 -9.33 10.51 0.22
CA ASP A 82 -10.55 11.31 0.21
C ASP A 82 -11.43 10.98 -1.00
N ARG A 83 -10.82 10.72 -2.18
CA ARG A 83 -11.53 10.28 -3.38
C ARG A 83 -12.10 8.86 -3.22
N VAL A 84 -11.29 7.97 -2.64
CA VAL A 84 -11.72 6.59 -2.34
C VAL A 84 -12.88 6.57 -1.35
N LYS A 85 -12.88 7.49 -0.38
CA LYS A 85 -13.95 7.65 0.60
C LYS A 85 -15.31 8.01 -0.02
N LEU A 86 -15.31 8.75 -1.13
CA LEU A 86 -16.54 9.05 -1.87
C LEU A 86 -17.21 7.79 -2.43
N LEU A 87 -16.43 6.77 -2.79
CA LEU A 87 -16.92 5.50 -3.33
C LEU A 87 -17.18 4.46 -2.24
N LEU A 88 -16.26 4.31 -1.29
CA LEU A 88 -16.28 3.24 -0.28
C LEU A 88 -16.89 3.69 1.07
N GLY A 89 -17.29 4.96 1.18
CA GLY A 89 -17.79 5.50 2.43
C GLY A 89 -16.73 5.60 3.53
N ASN A 90 -17.15 5.70 4.78
CA ASN A 90 -16.30 5.92 5.95
C ASN A 90 -15.93 4.61 6.68
N GLY A 91 -15.40 3.63 5.93
CA GLY A 91 -14.94 2.34 6.47
C GLY A 91 -13.58 2.43 7.16
N ILE A 92 -13.08 1.28 7.62
CA ILE A 92 -11.79 1.20 8.33
C ILE A 92 -10.59 1.66 7.48
N MET A 93 -10.69 1.53 6.16
CA MET A 93 -9.63 1.93 5.24
C MET A 93 -9.57 3.46 5.09
N THR A 94 -10.71 4.13 5.07
CA THR A 94 -10.87 5.54 4.72
C THR A 94 -11.07 6.46 5.92
N SER A 95 -11.49 5.92 7.06
CA SER A 95 -11.72 6.70 8.29
C SER A 95 -10.42 7.01 9.03
N GLU A 96 -10.47 8.03 9.89
CA GLU A 96 -9.35 8.49 10.70
C GLU A 96 -9.77 8.78 12.15
N GLY A 97 -8.78 9.12 12.98
CA GLY A 97 -8.96 9.56 14.35
C GLY A 97 -9.68 8.55 15.24
N GLU A 98 -10.54 9.06 16.12
CA GLU A 98 -11.27 8.24 17.10
C GLU A 98 -12.30 7.29 16.44
N PHE A 99 -12.86 7.69 15.29
CA PHE A 99 -13.80 6.82 14.56
C PHE A 99 -13.07 5.60 14.03
N TRP A 100 -11.91 5.78 13.39
CA TRP A 100 -11.06 4.67 12.93
C TRP A 100 -10.61 3.77 14.10
N ARG A 101 -10.18 4.37 15.22
CA ARG A 101 -9.78 3.61 16.41
C ARG A 101 -10.89 2.72 16.95
N ARG A 102 -12.11 3.25 17.01
CA ARG A 102 -13.29 2.48 17.46
C ARG A 102 -13.56 1.32 16.51
N GLN A 103 -13.59 1.55 15.20
CA GLN A 103 -13.79 0.51 14.20
C GLN A 103 -12.69 -0.56 14.29
N ARG A 104 -11.42 -0.15 14.32
CA ARG A 104 -10.29 -1.08 14.44
C ARG A 104 -10.40 -1.94 15.68
N ARG A 105 -10.73 -1.36 16.83
CA ARG A 105 -10.91 -2.09 18.10
C ARG A 105 -12.03 -3.12 18.01
N MET A 106 -13.14 -2.79 17.36
CA MET A 106 -14.26 -3.73 17.18
C MET A 106 -13.89 -4.89 16.24
N MET A 107 -13.11 -4.64 15.21
CA MET A 107 -12.72 -5.65 14.22
C MET A 107 -11.55 -6.52 14.68
N GLN A 108 -10.66 -5.98 15.51
CA GLN A 108 -9.41 -6.63 15.92
C GLN A 108 -9.58 -8.05 16.47
N PRO A 109 -10.61 -8.38 17.29
CA PRO A 109 -10.81 -9.73 17.78
C PRO A 109 -11.02 -10.77 16.67
N ALA A 110 -11.67 -10.40 15.55
CA ALA A 110 -11.87 -11.29 14.41
C ALA A 110 -10.56 -11.69 13.71
N PHE A 111 -9.51 -10.89 13.87
CA PHE A 111 -8.18 -11.16 13.33
C PHE A 111 -7.23 -11.83 14.33
N HIS A 112 -7.76 -12.29 15.46
CA HIS A 112 -6.93 -13.03 16.41
C HIS A 112 -6.43 -14.33 15.78
N ARG A 113 -5.15 -14.67 16.02
CA ARG A 113 -4.49 -15.84 15.40
C ARG A 113 -5.30 -17.15 15.51
N LYS A 114 -5.97 -17.36 16.65
CA LYS A 114 -6.83 -18.54 16.86
C LYS A 114 -8.04 -18.54 15.94
N VAL A 115 -8.66 -17.39 15.71
CA VAL A 115 -9.83 -17.25 14.82
C VAL A 115 -9.40 -17.44 13.36
N ILE A 116 -8.31 -16.78 12.93
CA ILE A 116 -7.75 -16.97 11.59
C ILE A 116 -7.38 -18.43 11.34
N GLY A 117 -6.80 -19.11 12.34
CA GLY A 117 -6.45 -20.54 12.24
C GLY A 117 -7.65 -21.44 11.96
N GLN A 118 -8.85 -21.07 12.42
CA GLN A 118 -10.08 -21.83 12.16
C GLN A 118 -10.50 -21.78 10.67
N PHE A 119 -10.18 -20.70 9.97
CA PHE A 119 -10.49 -20.58 8.54
C PHE A 119 -9.61 -21.43 7.64
N ALA A 120 -8.43 -21.86 8.10
CA ALA A 120 -7.50 -22.62 7.28
C ALA A 120 -8.10 -23.91 6.72
N GLY A 121 -8.91 -24.61 7.51
CA GLY A 121 -9.64 -25.81 7.10
C GLY A 121 -10.68 -25.53 6.03
N GLU A 122 -11.46 -24.48 6.24
CA GLU A 122 -12.51 -24.05 5.31
C GLU A 122 -11.93 -23.53 3.98
N ILE A 123 -10.87 -22.73 4.03
CA ILE A 123 -10.17 -22.26 2.83
C ILE A 123 -9.66 -23.46 2.01
N ARG A 124 -9.05 -24.45 2.69
CA ARG A 124 -8.56 -25.66 2.00
C ARG A 124 -9.69 -26.44 1.35
N ARG A 125 -10.81 -26.61 2.05
CA ARG A 125 -11.99 -27.31 1.54
C ARG A 125 -12.55 -26.61 0.30
N LEU A 126 -12.83 -25.32 0.39
CA LEU A 126 -13.38 -24.53 -0.72
C LEU A 126 -12.43 -24.46 -1.92
N SER A 127 -11.12 -24.31 -1.67
CA SER A 127 -10.11 -24.36 -2.73
C SER A 127 -10.08 -25.73 -3.40
N GLY A 128 -10.19 -26.81 -2.65
CA GLY A 128 -10.28 -28.16 -3.21
C GLY A 128 -11.50 -28.33 -4.10
N GLU A 129 -12.67 -27.96 -3.64
CA GLU A 129 -13.90 -28.02 -4.43
C GLU A 129 -13.83 -27.15 -5.71
N MET A 130 -13.18 -25.99 -5.64
CA MET A 130 -12.93 -25.16 -6.83
C MET A 130 -12.02 -25.87 -7.82
N LEU A 131 -10.92 -26.46 -7.36
CA LEU A 131 -9.97 -27.20 -8.23
C LEU A 131 -10.63 -28.43 -8.85
N ASP A 132 -11.48 -29.15 -8.14
CA ASP A 132 -12.22 -30.30 -8.67
C ASP A 132 -13.18 -29.87 -9.81
N ARG A 133 -13.86 -28.73 -9.64
CA ARG A 133 -14.71 -28.16 -10.70
C ARG A 133 -13.88 -27.79 -11.94
N TRP A 134 -12.71 -27.18 -11.75
CA TRP A 134 -11.82 -26.79 -12.86
C TRP A 134 -11.24 -28.01 -13.55
N ALA A 135 -10.85 -29.03 -12.82
CA ALA A 135 -10.37 -30.30 -13.40
C ALA A 135 -11.45 -30.96 -14.26
N ALA A 136 -12.68 -30.98 -13.77
CA ALA A 136 -13.81 -31.53 -14.53
C ALA A 136 -14.10 -30.71 -15.81
N ALA A 137 -14.06 -29.39 -15.74
CA ALA A 137 -14.21 -28.51 -16.93
C ALA A 137 -13.07 -28.73 -17.94
N SER A 138 -11.82 -28.80 -17.46
CA SER A 138 -10.66 -29.08 -18.29
C SER A 138 -10.77 -30.42 -19.01
N GLY A 139 -11.26 -31.47 -18.31
CA GLY A 139 -11.49 -32.78 -18.90
C GLY A 139 -12.54 -32.79 -20.03
N ARG A 140 -13.41 -31.78 -20.08
CA ARG A 140 -14.39 -31.57 -21.15
C ARG A 140 -13.93 -30.56 -22.22
N GLY A 141 -12.72 -30.00 -22.07
CA GLY A 141 -12.22 -28.94 -22.96
C GLY A 141 -12.93 -27.59 -22.79
N GLU A 142 -13.58 -27.36 -21.66
CA GLU A 142 -14.32 -26.13 -21.37
C GLU A 142 -13.39 -25.04 -20.80
N LEU A 143 -13.63 -23.78 -21.19
CA LEU A 143 -12.97 -22.63 -20.60
C LEU A 143 -13.64 -22.27 -19.27
N VAL A 144 -12.83 -21.98 -18.26
CA VAL A 144 -13.30 -21.54 -16.93
C VAL A 144 -13.09 -20.05 -16.79
N ASN A 145 -14.17 -19.32 -16.46
CA ASN A 145 -14.05 -17.93 -15.99
C ASN A 145 -13.61 -17.93 -14.52
N ILE A 146 -12.37 -17.50 -14.30
CA ILE A 146 -11.79 -17.46 -12.95
C ILE A 146 -12.55 -16.49 -12.05
N THR A 147 -12.97 -15.33 -12.58
CA THR A 147 -13.69 -14.31 -11.81
C THR A 147 -15.02 -14.81 -11.26
N ASP A 148 -15.74 -15.63 -12.05
CA ASP A 148 -17.02 -16.20 -11.60
C ASP A 148 -16.84 -17.39 -10.63
N SER A 149 -15.64 -17.93 -10.57
CA SER A 149 -15.30 -19.11 -9.79
C SER A 149 -14.75 -18.80 -8.39
N MET A 150 -14.28 -17.57 -8.19
CA MET A 150 -13.69 -17.04 -6.95
C MET A 150 -14.66 -16.15 -6.21
#